data_5010af21044f08025fb1e2383a0c3028
#
_entry.id   5010af21044f08025fb1e2383a0c3028
#
_cell.length_a   1.000
_cell.length_b   1.000
_cell.length_c   1.000
_cell.angle_alpha   90.00
_cell.angle_beta   90.00
_cell.angle_gamma   90.00
#
_symmetry.space_group_name_H-M   'P 1'
#
loop_
_entity.id
_entity.type
_entity.pdbx_description
1 polymer ?
#
loop_
_entity_poly.entity_id
_entity_poly.type
_entity_poly.pdbx_seq_one_letter_code
_entity_poly.pdbx_strand_id
1 'polypeptide(L)'
;MRKLLPLLSLVLVLASCSEYQKVLKNQEIKPKYEMAEKFYEEGDFKRANRLFDQIAPKYIGKAQGERVMFFYANTYYEIGQYNDAGYQFERFVKAYPKSEKVQQASFMSAKSYYHLSRKFSLDQTDTDKALLKLQNFINAYPDSEYLPDANVIAANLTQKKEKKSLEIAKQFTKLGEFYDLEYSISAIKALENFILDNPGTIYKEEALYYKTLAAYNLALNSHPQKKEERLNNAKEAYSKFIKTFPETEFAKKANNMAEKIDKELQNYSK
;
A
#
# COMPACT_ATOMS: atom_id res chain seq x y z
N MET A 1 5.61 -43.79 35.23
CA MET A 1 6.23 -43.45 33.92
C MET A 1 5.64 -42.21 33.25
N ARG A 2 4.36 -41.86 33.43
CA ARG A 2 3.70 -40.73 32.76
C ARG A 2 4.16 -39.33 33.21
N LYS A 3 4.78 -39.21 34.41
CA LYS A 3 5.27 -37.90 34.94
C LYS A 3 6.74 -37.59 34.61
N LEU A 4 7.49 -38.53 34.02
CA LEU A 4 8.88 -38.36 33.62
C LEU A 4 9.00 -37.73 32.21
N LEU A 5 7.99 -37.88 31.34
CA LEU A 5 7.99 -37.34 29.98
C LEU A 5 8.07 -35.80 29.95
N PRO A 6 7.26 -35.03 30.72
CA PRO A 6 7.35 -33.57 30.72
C PRO A 6 8.65 -33.06 31.38
N LEU A 7 9.25 -33.81 32.30
CA LEU A 7 10.53 -33.41 32.88
C LEU A 7 11.69 -33.61 31.92
N LEU A 8 11.65 -34.66 31.12
CA LEU A 8 12.66 -34.94 30.07
C LEU A 8 12.60 -33.89 28.95
N SER A 9 11.40 -33.45 28.54
CA SER A 9 11.23 -32.39 27.56
C SER A 9 11.74 -31.04 28.05
N LEU A 10 11.55 -30.74 29.34
CA LEU A 10 12.04 -29.50 29.95
C LEU A 10 13.57 -29.44 30.02
N VAL A 11 14.24 -30.56 30.28
CA VAL A 11 15.70 -30.65 30.31
C VAL A 11 16.30 -30.48 28.91
N LEU A 12 15.67 -31.02 27.86
CA LEU A 12 16.10 -30.85 26.48
C LEU A 12 16.01 -29.37 26.02
N VAL A 13 14.98 -28.65 26.42
CA VAL A 13 14.80 -27.22 26.12
C VAL A 13 15.88 -26.37 26.80
N LEU A 14 16.23 -26.68 28.04
CA LEU A 14 17.29 -25.96 28.78
C LEU A 14 18.69 -26.23 28.22
N ALA A 15 18.97 -27.45 27.75
CA ALA A 15 20.24 -27.82 27.13
C ALA A 15 20.45 -27.08 25.78
N SER A 16 19.41 -27.01 24.95
CA SER A 16 19.45 -26.28 23.66
C SER A 16 19.71 -24.78 23.85
N CYS A 17 19.13 -24.16 24.87
CA CYS A 17 19.36 -22.75 25.19
C CYS A 17 20.81 -22.48 25.62
N SER A 18 21.45 -23.42 26.29
CA SER A 18 22.87 -23.35 26.70
C SER A 18 23.83 -23.40 25.52
N GLU A 19 23.58 -24.25 24.53
CA GLU A 19 24.42 -24.40 23.35
C GLU A 19 24.36 -23.14 22.45
N TYR A 20 23.16 -22.64 22.18
CA TYR A 20 22.97 -21.39 21.44
C TYR A 20 23.74 -20.21 22.08
N GLN A 21 23.67 -20.06 23.40
CA GLN A 21 24.36 -18.99 24.10
C GLN A 21 25.88 -19.11 23.98
N LYS A 22 26.45 -20.32 24.00
CA LYS A 22 27.87 -20.56 23.79
C LYS A 22 28.29 -20.13 22.37
N VAL A 23 27.52 -20.56 21.35
CA VAL A 23 27.82 -20.21 19.95
C VAL A 23 27.64 -18.70 19.71
N LEU A 24 26.62 -18.07 20.27
CA LEU A 24 26.37 -16.63 20.13
C LEU A 24 27.56 -15.79 20.65
N LYS A 25 28.20 -16.23 21.74
CA LYS A 25 29.38 -15.56 22.35
C LYS A 25 30.70 -15.98 21.71
N ASN A 26 30.76 -17.06 20.95
CA ASN A 26 31.97 -17.51 20.27
C ASN A 26 32.44 -16.46 19.26
N GLN A 27 33.74 -16.32 19.05
CA GLN A 27 34.30 -15.45 18.02
C GLN A 27 34.41 -16.10 16.64
N GLU A 28 34.31 -17.42 16.58
CA GLU A 28 34.42 -18.20 15.35
C GLU A 28 33.17 -18.06 14.46
N ILE A 29 33.40 -17.93 13.17
CA ILE A 29 32.35 -17.74 12.19
C ILE A 29 31.63 -19.06 11.87
N LYS A 30 32.38 -20.17 11.72
CA LYS A 30 31.85 -21.44 11.25
C LYS A 30 30.76 -22.03 12.17
N PRO A 31 30.93 -22.13 13.49
CA PRO A 31 29.87 -22.62 14.38
C PRO A 31 28.61 -21.74 14.35
N LYS A 32 28.78 -20.40 14.17
CA LYS A 32 27.64 -19.48 14.03
C LYS A 32 26.87 -19.73 12.74
N TYR A 33 27.58 -19.95 11.64
CA TYR A 33 26.95 -20.25 10.34
C TYR A 33 26.14 -21.53 10.41
N GLU A 34 26.75 -22.62 10.88
CA GLU A 34 26.10 -23.94 10.97
C GLU A 34 24.82 -23.88 11.85
N MET A 35 24.92 -23.19 12.99
CA MET A 35 23.77 -23.03 13.90
C MET A 35 22.71 -22.07 13.32
N ALA A 36 23.09 -20.99 12.63
CA ALA A 36 22.16 -20.06 12.00
C ALA A 36 21.36 -20.77 10.90
N GLU A 37 22.04 -21.58 10.09
CA GLU A 37 21.40 -22.38 9.04
C GLU A 37 20.41 -23.40 9.62
N LYS A 38 20.84 -24.13 10.66
CA LYS A 38 19.96 -25.06 11.39
C LYS A 38 18.69 -24.37 11.91
N PHE A 39 18.81 -23.23 12.60
CA PHE A 39 17.66 -22.49 13.09
C PHE A 39 16.78 -21.94 11.96
N TYR A 40 17.38 -21.55 10.84
CA TYR A 40 16.64 -21.11 9.66
C TYR A 40 15.76 -22.25 9.11
N GLU A 41 16.33 -23.46 8.98
CA GLU A 41 15.62 -24.65 8.50
C GLU A 41 14.53 -25.13 9.49
N GLU A 42 14.76 -24.94 10.79
CA GLU A 42 13.77 -25.24 11.86
C GLU A 42 12.68 -24.14 11.99
N GLY A 43 12.78 -23.03 11.23
CA GLY A 43 11.83 -21.90 11.30
C GLY A 43 12.04 -20.98 12.52
N ASP A 44 13.11 -21.15 13.29
CA ASP A 44 13.48 -20.23 14.37
C ASP A 44 14.24 -19.02 13.83
N PHE A 45 13.54 -18.23 13.06
CA PHE A 45 14.11 -17.08 12.37
C PHE A 45 14.67 -16.03 13.34
N LYS A 46 14.17 -15.94 14.56
CA LYS A 46 14.71 -14.99 15.56
C LYS A 46 16.13 -15.35 15.99
N ARG A 47 16.38 -16.63 16.31
CA ARG A 47 17.72 -17.09 16.67
C ARG A 47 18.64 -17.11 15.46
N ALA A 48 18.15 -17.54 14.30
CA ALA A 48 18.89 -17.48 13.04
C ALA A 48 19.34 -16.06 12.70
N ASN A 49 18.42 -15.09 12.76
CA ASN A 49 18.71 -13.67 12.46
C ASN A 49 19.85 -13.12 13.33
N ARG A 50 19.83 -13.35 14.64
CA ARG A 50 20.88 -12.89 15.55
C ARG A 50 22.27 -13.45 15.23
N LEU A 51 22.33 -14.68 14.75
CA LEU A 51 23.59 -15.31 14.34
C LEU A 51 24.04 -14.78 12.97
N PHE A 52 23.12 -14.67 12.01
CA PHE A 52 23.41 -14.08 10.70
C PHE A 52 23.87 -12.63 10.82
N ASP A 53 23.27 -11.83 11.70
CA ASP A 53 23.66 -10.44 11.95
C ASP A 53 25.17 -10.31 12.29
N GLN A 54 25.69 -11.24 13.09
CA GLN A 54 27.09 -11.24 13.48
C GLN A 54 28.07 -11.70 12.39
N ILE A 55 27.60 -12.50 11.43
CA ILE A 55 28.46 -13.11 10.43
C ILE A 55 28.29 -12.58 9.01
N ALA A 56 27.09 -12.08 8.64
CA ALA A 56 26.79 -11.63 7.29
C ALA A 56 27.82 -10.61 6.74
N PRO A 57 28.29 -9.60 7.49
CA PRO A 57 29.33 -8.68 7.01
C PRO A 57 30.64 -9.38 6.61
N LYS A 58 30.96 -10.51 7.27
CA LYS A 58 32.20 -11.27 7.06
C LYS A 58 32.13 -12.23 5.87
N TYR A 59 30.92 -12.42 5.31
CA TYR A 59 30.67 -13.28 4.16
C TYR A 59 30.59 -12.53 2.82
N ILE A 60 30.55 -11.20 2.84
CA ILE A 60 30.53 -10.38 1.62
C ILE A 60 31.76 -10.76 0.75
N GLY A 61 31.51 -11.09 -0.52
CA GLY A 61 32.55 -11.49 -1.48
C GLY A 61 33.08 -12.91 -1.33
N LYS A 62 32.59 -13.72 -0.38
CA LYS A 62 32.95 -15.14 -0.24
C LYS A 62 31.99 -16.04 -1.03
N ALA A 63 32.40 -17.26 -1.35
CA ALA A 63 31.62 -18.25 -2.10
C ALA A 63 30.23 -18.52 -1.47
N GLN A 64 30.14 -18.56 -0.14
CA GLN A 64 28.87 -18.75 0.58
C GLN A 64 28.12 -17.45 0.88
N GLY A 65 28.68 -16.30 0.50
CA GLY A 65 28.14 -14.99 0.84
C GLY A 65 26.74 -14.77 0.29
N GLU A 66 26.47 -15.26 -0.90
CA GLU A 66 25.15 -15.21 -1.54
C GLU A 66 24.07 -15.86 -0.65
N ARG A 67 24.30 -17.10 -0.22
CA ARG A 67 23.35 -17.86 0.62
C ARG A 67 23.15 -17.17 1.97
N VAL A 68 24.24 -16.75 2.62
CA VAL A 68 24.19 -16.08 3.93
C VAL A 68 23.39 -14.77 3.84
N MET A 69 23.66 -13.94 2.84
CA MET A 69 22.99 -12.65 2.68
C MET A 69 21.51 -12.80 2.36
N PHE A 70 21.17 -13.82 1.54
CA PHE A 70 19.75 -14.09 1.24
C PHE A 70 19.01 -14.58 2.50
N PHE A 71 19.55 -15.55 3.22
CA PHE A 71 18.94 -16.06 4.45
C PHE A 71 18.81 -14.98 5.52
N TYR A 72 19.82 -14.13 5.65
CA TYR A 72 19.78 -13.00 6.58
C TYR A 72 18.65 -12.04 6.25
N ALA A 73 18.51 -11.64 4.98
CA ALA A 73 17.40 -10.81 4.53
C ALA A 73 16.04 -11.46 4.81
N ASN A 74 15.93 -12.77 4.49
CA ASN A 74 14.68 -13.51 4.70
C ASN A 74 14.32 -13.65 6.18
N THR A 75 15.31 -13.85 7.08
CA THR A 75 15.01 -13.90 8.52
C THR A 75 14.39 -12.60 9.03
N TYR A 76 14.82 -11.44 8.55
CA TYR A 76 14.17 -10.17 8.88
C TYR A 76 12.70 -10.12 8.41
N TYR A 77 12.44 -10.64 7.20
CA TYR A 77 11.09 -10.71 6.67
C TYR A 77 10.18 -11.60 7.53
N GLU A 78 10.65 -12.80 7.86
CA GLU A 78 9.90 -13.79 8.64
C GLU A 78 9.63 -13.34 10.08
N ILE A 79 10.50 -12.53 10.68
CA ILE A 79 10.27 -11.96 12.02
C ILE A 79 9.49 -10.63 11.99
N GLY A 80 9.03 -10.19 10.79
CA GLY A 80 8.21 -8.99 10.63
C GLY A 80 8.97 -7.67 10.68
N GLN A 81 10.31 -7.70 10.63
CA GLN A 81 11.16 -6.50 10.56
C GLN A 81 11.30 -6.05 9.09
N TYR A 82 10.21 -5.61 8.52
CA TYR A 82 10.10 -5.38 7.07
C TYR A 82 10.99 -4.25 6.54
N ASN A 83 11.28 -3.23 7.34
CA ASN A 83 12.21 -2.17 6.92
C ASN A 83 13.62 -2.74 6.70
N ASP A 84 14.10 -3.53 7.65
CA ASP A 84 15.41 -4.15 7.58
C ASP A 84 15.45 -5.24 6.50
N ALA A 85 14.38 -6.04 6.36
CA ALA A 85 14.23 -7.02 5.29
C ALA A 85 14.35 -6.37 3.91
N GLY A 86 13.59 -5.31 3.65
CA GLY A 86 13.62 -4.57 2.39
C GLY A 86 15.02 -4.06 2.06
N TYR A 87 15.69 -3.47 3.04
CA TYR A 87 17.07 -2.99 2.89
C TYR A 87 18.08 -4.12 2.62
N GLN A 88 18.01 -5.24 3.36
CA GLN A 88 18.94 -6.36 3.15
C GLN A 88 18.70 -7.06 1.81
N PHE A 89 17.46 -7.20 1.35
CA PHE A 89 17.18 -7.70 0.01
C PHE A 89 17.74 -6.76 -1.08
N GLU A 90 17.64 -5.44 -0.92
CA GLU A 90 18.28 -4.50 -1.86
C GLU A 90 19.79 -4.64 -1.90
N ARG A 91 20.42 -4.83 -0.73
CA ARG A 91 21.86 -5.12 -0.66
C ARG A 91 22.23 -6.41 -1.35
N PHE A 92 21.40 -7.44 -1.20
CA PHE A 92 21.58 -8.72 -1.90
C PHE A 92 21.54 -8.52 -3.42
N VAL A 93 20.51 -7.85 -3.95
CA VAL A 93 20.37 -7.59 -5.40
C VAL A 93 21.58 -6.84 -5.96
N LYS A 94 22.09 -5.86 -5.22
CA LYS A 94 23.29 -5.10 -5.63
C LYS A 94 24.58 -5.94 -5.58
N ALA A 95 24.72 -6.79 -4.56
CA ALA A 95 25.94 -7.58 -4.37
C ALA A 95 25.99 -8.81 -5.29
N TYR A 96 24.85 -9.38 -5.63
CA TYR A 96 24.74 -10.62 -6.41
C TYR A 96 23.77 -10.48 -7.60
N PRO A 97 24.06 -9.58 -8.57
CA PRO A 97 23.14 -9.28 -9.68
C PRO A 97 22.98 -10.45 -10.67
N LYS A 98 23.85 -11.46 -10.60
CA LYS A 98 23.79 -12.69 -11.43
C LYS A 98 23.24 -13.88 -10.68
N SER A 99 22.77 -13.71 -9.45
CA SER A 99 22.19 -14.79 -8.64
C SER A 99 20.88 -15.28 -9.24
N GLU A 100 20.64 -16.58 -9.18
CA GLU A 100 19.34 -17.17 -9.50
C GLU A 100 18.22 -16.63 -8.60
N LYS A 101 18.58 -16.15 -7.40
CA LYS A 101 17.66 -15.55 -6.40
C LYS A 101 17.46 -14.05 -6.58
N VAL A 102 18.06 -13.40 -7.58
CA VAL A 102 17.99 -11.94 -7.73
C VAL A 102 16.56 -11.46 -7.94
N GLN A 103 15.77 -12.16 -8.75
CA GLN A 103 14.36 -11.82 -8.97
C GLN A 103 13.55 -11.98 -7.70
N GLN A 104 13.71 -13.10 -6.99
CA GLN A 104 13.06 -13.33 -5.71
C GLN A 104 13.42 -12.25 -4.69
N ALA A 105 14.70 -11.92 -4.55
CA ALA A 105 15.16 -10.91 -3.62
C ALA A 105 14.61 -9.51 -3.97
N SER A 106 14.59 -9.15 -5.26
CA SER A 106 14.01 -7.90 -5.73
C SER A 106 12.51 -7.79 -5.41
N PHE A 107 11.76 -8.85 -5.66
CA PHE A 107 10.35 -8.94 -5.30
C PHE A 107 10.14 -8.88 -3.78
N MET A 108 10.93 -9.64 -2.99
CA MET A 108 10.83 -9.66 -1.53
C MET A 108 11.19 -8.30 -0.91
N SER A 109 12.11 -7.54 -1.51
CA SER A 109 12.35 -6.15 -1.13
C SER A 109 11.08 -5.30 -1.29
N ALA A 110 10.46 -5.33 -2.47
CA ALA A 110 9.23 -4.58 -2.73
C ALA A 110 8.07 -5.01 -1.80
N LYS A 111 7.91 -6.33 -1.60
CA LYS A 111 6.91 -6.90 -0.71
C LYS A 111 7.13 -6.52 0.75
N SER A 112 8.37 -6.36 1.18
CA SER A 112 8.71 -5.87 2.52
C SER A 112 8.20 -4.43 2.72
N TYR A 113 8.44 -3.54 1.77
CA TYR A 113 7.90 -2.17 1.84
C TYR A 113 6.38 -2.11 1.74
N TYR A 114 5.75 -3.04 1.00
CA TYR A 114 4.29 -3.18 1.01
C TYR A 114 3.74 -3.42 2.42
N HIS A 115 4.38 -4.26 3.23
CA HIS A 115 3.95 -4.51 4.61
C HIS A 115 4.07 -3.29 5.54
N LEU A 116 4.90 -2.30 5.19
CA LEU A 116 5.00 -1.03 5.92
C LEU A 116 3.89 -0.03 5.54
N SER A 117 3.23 -0.25 4.40
CA SER A 117 2.16 0.63 3.90
C SER A 117 0.96 0.66 4.84
N ARG A 118 0.67 1.83 5.40
CA ARG A 118 -0.37 2.06 6.41
C ARG A 118 -1.77 2.17 5.77
N LYS A 119 -2.81 2.36 6.61
CA LYS A 119 -4.19 2.63 6.16
C LYS A 119 -4.21 3.90 5.29
N PHE A 120 -5.15 3.96 4.33
CA PHE A 120 -5.25 5.09 3.37
C PHE A 120 -5.35 6.46 4.04
N SER A 121 -5.97 6.55 5.23
CA SER A 121 -6.16 7.81 5.97
C SER A 121 -4.87 8.36 6.62
N LEU A 122 -3.82 7.54 6.72
CA LEU A 122 -2.53 7.91 7.31
C LEU A 122 -1.55 8.37 6.22
N ASP A 123 -0.32 8.69 6.64
CA ASP A 123 0.78 8.99 5.73
C ASP A 123 1.03 7.83 4.75
N GLN A 124 1.32 8.15 3.49
CA GLN A 124 1.49 7.18 2.39
C GLN A 124 2.93 7.12 1.85
N THR A 125 3.91 7.66 2.56
CA THR A 125 5.33 7.64 2.16
C THR A 125 5.83 6.21 1.93
N ASP A 126 5.49 5.28 2.83
CA ASP A 126 5.84 3.87 2.66
C ASP A 126 5.10 3.22 1.48
N THR A 127 3.88 3.65 1.19
CA THR A 127 3.11 3.21 0.02
C THR A 127 3.80 3.64 -1.28
N ASP A 128 4.26 4.90 -1.35
CA ASP A 128 4.97 5.42 -2.51
C ASP A 128 6.29 4.68 -2.72
N LYS A 129 7.02 4.40 -1.63
CA LYS A 129 8.25 3.62 -1.68
C LYS A 129 7.99 2.19 -2.18
N ALA A 130 6.95 1.54 -1.69
CA ALA A 130 6.57 0.20 -2.14
C ALA A 130 6.20 0.18 -3.64
N LEU A 131 5.39 1.14 -4.09
CA LEU A 131 5.03 1.28 -5.51
C LEU A 131 6.24 1.48 -6.41
N LEU A 132 7.19 2.33 -6.01
CA LEU A 132 8.44 2.53 -6.74
C LEU A 132 9.24 1.23 -6.87
N LYS A 133 9.35 0.45 -5.78
CA LYS A 133 10.07 -0.82 -5.79
C LYS A 133 9.38 -1.87 -6.64
N LEU A 134 8.05 -1.95 -6.59
CA LEU A 134 7.24 -2.82 -7.43
C LEU A 134 7.40 -2.45 -8.91
N GLN A 135 7.33 -1.17 -9.26
CA GLN A 135 7.50 -0.72 -10.64
C GLN A 135 8.89 -1.05 -11.19
N ASN A 136 9.93 -0.85 -10.37
CA ASN A 136 11.29 -1.23 -10.73
C ASN A 136 11.42 -2.75 -10.96
N PHE A 137 10.77 -3.56 -10.10
CA PHE A 137 10.75 -5.02 -10.26
C PHE A 137 10.02 -5.44 -11.55
N ILE A 138 8.82 -4.92 -11.78
CA ILE A 138 7.98 -5.22 -12.97
C ILE A 138 8.73 -4.88 -14.26
N ASN A 139 9.40 -3.71 -14.29
CA ASN A 139 10.16 -3.28 -15.46
C ASN A 139 11.42 -4.11 -15.70
N ALA A 140 12.10 -4.53 -14.63
CA ALA A 140 13.34 -5.30 -14.73
C ALA A 140 13.12 -6.79 -15.04
N TYR A 141 11.97 -7.33 -14.64
CA TYR A 141 11.69 -8.77 -14.73
C TYR A 141 10.28 -9.07 -15.28
N PRO A 142 10.00 -8.72 -16.56
CA PRO A 142 8.67 -8.85 -17.15
C PRO A 142 8.20 -10.32 -17.30
N ASP A 143 9.14 -11.28 -17.29
CA ASP A 143 8.84 -12.71 -17.41
C ASP A 143 8.98 -13.46 -16.07
N SER A 144 9.05 -12.74 -14.95
CA SER A 144 9.23 -13.35 -13.63
C SER A 144 7.99 -14.09 -13.15
N GLU A 145 8.19 -15.24 -12.49
CA GLU A 145 7.11 -15.96 -11.80
C GLU A 145 6.39 -15.12 -10.72
N TYR A 146 7.06 -14.08 -10.17
CA TYR A 146 6.51 -13.15 -9.17
C TYR A 146 5.73 -11.99 -9.79
N LEU A 147 5.69 -11.88 -11.13
CA LEU A 147 5.05 -10.75 -11.81
C LEU A 147 3.54 -10.63 -11.51
N PRO A 148 2.75 -11.72 -11.50
CA PRO A 148 1.33 -11.65 -11.15
C PRO A 148 1.10 -11.06 -9.76
N ASP A 149 1.85 -11.53 -8.76
CA ASP A 149 1.75 -11.05 -7.38
C ASP A 149 2.18 -9.58 -7.27
N ALA A 150 3.25 -9.19 -7.95
CA ALA A 150 3.73 -7.80 -7.97
C ALA A 150 2.67 -6.85 -8.53
N ASN A 151 1.99 -7.24 -9.63
CA ASN A 151 0.91 -6.45 -10.23
C ASN A 151 -0.30 -6.33 -9.29
N VAL A 152 -0.70 -7.41 -8.62
CA VAL A 152 -1.80 -7.38 -7.63
C VAL A 152 -1.46 -6.44 -6.48
N ILE A 153 -0.25 -6.52 -5.95
CA ILE A 153 0.18 -5.63 -4.85
C ILE A 153 0.22 -4.17 -5.32
N ALA A 154 0.75 -3.90 -6.52
CA ALA A 154 0.80 -2.55 -7.09
C ALA A 154 -0.61 -1.97 -7.29
N ALA A 155 -1.54 -2.76 -7.83
CA ALA A 155 -2.94 -2.34 -8.00
C ALA A 155 -3.60 -2.00 -6.65
N ASN A 156 -3.41 -2.84 -5.61
CA ASN A 156 -3.96 -2.61 -4.28
C ASN A 156 -3.41 -1.30 -3.64
N LEU A 157 -2.12 -1.03 -3.81
CA LEU A 157 -1.50 0.19 -3.29
C LEU A 157 -1.97 1.44 -4.05
N THR A 158 -2.13 1.33 -5.37
CA THR A 158 -2.67 2.41 -6.21
C THR A 158 -4.09 2.74 -5.79
N GLN A 159 -4.98 1.75 -5.66
CA GLN A 159 -6.34 1.95 -5.18
C GLN A 159 -6.38 2.56 -3.77
N LYS A 160 -5.45 2.20 -2.89
CA LYS A 160 -5.33 2.81 -1.56
C LYS A 160 -5.04 4.31 -1.64
N LYS A 161 -4.15 4.75 -2.53
CA LYS A 161 -3.84 6.17 -2.77
C LYS A 161 -5.03 6.91 -3.41
N GLU A 162 -5.65 6.29 -4.41
CA GLU A 162 -6.87 6.81 -5.03
C GLU A 162 -7.97 7.03 -3.99
N LYS A 163 -8.21 6.04 -3.12
CA LYS A 163 -9.17 6.17 -2.02
C LYS A 163 -8.86 7.36 -1.12
N LYS A 164 -7.59 7.56 -0.76
CA LYS A 164 -7.19 8.72 0.05
C LYS A 164 -7.55 10.04 -0.63
N SER A 165 -7.20 10.18 -1.91
CA SER A 165 -7.48 11.38 -2.70
C SER A 165 -8.98 11.66 -2.81
N LEU A 166 -9.77 10.62 -3.09
CA LEU A 166 -11.23 10.71 -3.14
C LEU A 166 -11.82 11.14 -1.79
N GLU A 167 -11.39 10.53 -0.68
CA GLU A 167 -11.94 10.86 0.64
C GLU A 167 -11.61 12.31 1.06
N ILE A 168 -10.45 12.83 0.65
CA ILE A 168 -10.12 14.26 0.86
C ILE A 168 -11.09 15.14 0.05
N ALA A 169 -11.33 14.83 -1.22
CA ALA A 169 -12.26 15.59 -2.06
C ALA A 169 -13.70 15.53 -1.53
N LYS A 170 -14.13 14.39 -1.01
CA LYS A 170 -15.44 14.22 -0.33
C LYS A 170 -15.55 15.07 0.93
N GLN A 171 -14.46 15.27 1.69
CA GLN A 171 -14.47 16.15 2.84
C GLN A 171 -14.70 17.62 2.43
N PHE A 172 -14.08 18.08 1.33
CA PHE A 172 -14.38 19.40 0.78
C PHE A 172 -15.86 19.55 0.37
N THR A 173 -16.44 18.52 -0.24
CA THR A 173 -17.88 18.54 -0.59
C THR A 173 -18.76 18.72 0.66
N LYS A 174 -18.47 17.99 1.74
CA LYS A 174 -19.21 18.12 3.01
C LYS A 174 -19.06 19.51 3.65
N LEU A 175 -17.86 20.06 3.63
CA LEU A 175 -17.62 21.41 4.16
C LEU A 175 -18.37 22.46 3.34
N GLY A 176 -18.45 22.31 2.02
CA GLY A 176 -19.21 23.17 1.13
C GLY A 176 -20.74 23.18 1.37
N GLU A 177 -21.29 22.14 2.00
CA GLU A 177 -22.71 22.10 2.38
C GLU A 177 -23.08 23.12 3.46
N PHE A 178 -22.16 23.44 4.37
CA PHE A 178 -22.49 24.11 5.61
C PHE A 178 -21.92 25.52 5.73
N TYR A 179 -20.81 25.87 5.08
CA TYR A 179 -20.08 27.07 5.50
C TYR A 179 -19.56 27.98 4.40
N ASP A 180 -19.01 27.43 3.29
CA ASP A 180 -18.31 28.30 2.34
C ASP A 180 -18.33 27.70 0.92
N LEU A 181 -18.69 28.57 -0.03
CA LEU A 181 -18.71 28.22 -1.45
C LEU A 181 -17.32 27.82 -1.99
N GLU A 182 -16.26 28.35 -1.38
CA GLU A 182 -14.88 28.01 -1.76
C GLU A 182 -14.56 26.53 -1.55
N TYR A 183 -15.14 25.88 -0.54
CA TYR A 183 -15.01 24.44 -0.37
C TYR A 183 -15.71 23.65 -1.47
N SER A 184 -16.87 24.10 -1.94
CA SER A 184 -17.56 23.49 -3.08
C SER A 184 -16.74 23.63 -4.38
N ILE A 185 -16.14 24.79 -4.62
CA ILE A 185 -15.25 25.03 -5.77
C ILE A 185 -14.01 24.12 -5.68
N SER A 186 -13.40 24.05 -4.50
CA SER A 186 -12.25 23.19 -4.25
C SER A 186 -12.58 21.71 -4.43
N ALA A 187 -13.78 21.26 -3.99
CA ALA A 187 -14.26 19.90 -4.16
C ALA A 187 -14.43 19.55 -5.64
N ILE A 188 -15.10 20.42 -6.42
CA ILE A 188 -15.28 20.22 -7.86
C ILE A 188 -13.93 20.04 -8.54
N LYS A 189 -12.97 20.96 -8.29
CA LYS A 189 -11.65 20.91 -8.88
C LYS A 189 -10.87 19.66 -8.46
N ALA A 190 -10.91 19.30 -7.17
CA ALA A 190 -10.24 18.10 -6.66
C ALA A 190 -10.79 16.81 -7.29
N LEU A 191 -12.13 16.71 -7.47
CA LEU A 191 -12.79 15.56 -8.09
C LEU A 191 -12.55 15.50 -9.60
N GLU A 192 -12.46 16.65 -10.28
CA GLU A 192 -12.06 16.71 -11.70
C GLU A 192 -10.63 16.20 -11.89
N ASN A 193 -9.69 16.70 -11.12
CA ASN A 193 -8.31 16.25 -11.17
C ASN A 193 -8.21 14.75 -10.84
N PHE A 194 -8.93 14.29 -9.79
CA PHE A 194 -8.96 12.88 -9.44
C PHE A 194 -9.40 11.98 -10.62
N ILE A 195 -10.47 12.36 -11.33
CA ILE A 195 -11.00 11.60 -12.48
C ILE A 195 -10.03 11.64 -13.68
N LEU A 196 -9.36 12.78 -13.90
CA LEU A 196 -8.38 12.94 -14.98
C LEU A 196 -7.11 12.15 -14.72
N ASP A 197 -6.59 12.19 -13.49
CA ASP A 197 -5.36 11.53 -13.10
C ASP A 197 -5.52 10.00 -12.98
N ASN A 198 -6.77 9.52 -12.76
CA ASN A 198 -7.08 8.11 -12.53
C ASN A 198 -8.19 7.59 -13.48
N PRO A 199 -7.95 7.52 -14.80
CA PRO A 199 -8.99 7.21 -15.78
C PRO A 199 -9.62 5.82 -15.61
N GLY A 200 -8.87 4.86 -15.05
CA GLY A 200 -9.31 3.48 -14.79
C GLY A 200 -9.76 3.20 -13.35
N THR A 201 -9.93 4.24 -12.53
CA THR A 201 -10.27 4.05 -11.12
C THR A 201 -11.61 3.36 -10.91
N ILE A 202 -11.64 2.45 -9.92
CA ILE A 202 -12.90 1.83 -9.45
C ILE A 202 -13.82 2.83 -8.74
N TYR A 203 -13.29 3.98 -8.33
CA TYR A 203 -14.00 5.03 -7.59
C TYR A 203 -14.64 6.08 -8.50
N LYS A 204 -14.67 5.87 -9.83
CA LYS A 204 -15.16 6.87 -10.79
C LYS A 204 -16.63 7.24 -10.58
N GLU A 205 -17.46 6.25 -10.26
CA GLU A 205 -18.88 6.47 -9.99
C GLU A 205 -19.08 7.41 -8.79
N GLU A 206 -18.42 7.08 -7.68
CA GLU A 206 -18.48 7.87 -6.46
C GLU A 206 -17.93 9.29 -6.66
N ALA A 207 -16.81 9.42 -7.38
CA ALA A 207 -16.22 10.73 -7.71
C ALA A 207 -17.15 11.62 -8.53
N LEU A 208 -17.82 11.07 -9.55
CA LEU A 208 -18.79 11.81 -10.35
C LEU A 208 -20.03 12.21 -9.54
N TYR A 209 -20.53 11.34 -8.67
CA TYR A 209 -21.62 11.67 -7.76
C TYR A 209 -21.25 12.84 -6.83
N TYR A 210 -20.11 12.77 -6.15
CA TYR A 210 -19.69 13.84 -5.25
C TYR A 210 -19.35 15.14 -5.99
N LYS A 211 -18.85 15.08 -7.23
CA LYS A 211 -18.70 16.26 -8.08
C LYS A 211 -20.07 16.91 -8.38
N THR A 212 -21.06 16.11 -8.70
CA THR A 212 -22.42 16.57 -8.95
C THR A 212 -23.01 17.23 -7.69
N LEU A 213 -22.84 16.61 -6.53
CA LEU A 213 -23.27 17.15 -5.24
C LEU A 213 -22.58 18.47 -4.91
N ALA A 214 -21.27 18.57 -5.12
CA ALA A 214 -20.53 19.82 -4.89
C ALA A 214 -20.99 20.96 -5.83
N ALA A 215 -21.22 20.64 -7.11
CA ALA A 215 -21.74 21.60 -8.08
C ALA A 215 -23.17 22.06 -7.73
N TYR A 216 -24.03 21.14 -7.30
CA TYR A 216 -25.36 21.43 -6.80
C TYR A 216 -25.33 22.37 -5.57
N ASN A 217 -24.53 22.06 -4.57
CA ASN A 217 -24.38 22.89 -3.37
C ASN A 217 -23.85 24.30 -3.71
N LEU A 218 -22.84 24.38 -4.59
CA LEU A 218 -22.32 25.64 -5.08
C LEU A 218 -23.42 26.47 -5.77
N ALA A 219 -24.21 25.86 -6.63
CA ALA A 219 -25.25 26.54 -7.38
C ALA A 219 -26.36 27.11 -6.47
N LEU A 220 -26.90 26.29 -5.56
CA LEU A 220 -28.00 26.71 -4.69
C LEU A 220 -27.64 27.85 -3.75
N ASN A 221 -26.39 27.87 -3.26
CA ASN A 221 -25.91 28.84 -2.32
C ASN A 221 -25.24 30.09 -2.97
N SER A 222 -25.27 30.17 -4.30
CA SER A 222 -24.64 31.26 -5.05
C SER A 222 -25.46 32.52 -5.05
N HIS A 223 -24.75 33.66 -5.13
CA HIS A 223 -25.35 34.97 -5.39
C HIS A 223 -26.11 34.96 -6.74
N PRO A 224 -27.25 35.68 -6.83
CA PRO A 224 -28.10 35.66 -8.07
C PRO A 224 -27.36 35.89 -9.37
N GLN A 225 -26.34 36.75 -9.39
CA GLN A 225 -25.54 37.06 -10.59
C GLN A 225 -24.79 35.84 -11.17
N LYS A 226 -24.45 34.83 -10.36
CA LYS A 226 -23.72 33.60 -10.77
C LYS A 226 -24.57 32.34 -10.68
N LYS A 227 -25.79 32.47 -10.13
CA LYS A 227 -26.59 31.30 -9.77
C LYS A 227 -27.06 30.56 -11.02
N GLU A 228 -27.53 31.26 -12.06
CA GLU A 228 -27.98 30.63 -13.30
C GLU A 228 -26.87 29.83 -13.99
N GLU A 229 -25.69 30.42 -14.17
CA GLU A 229 -24.52 29.74 -14.74
C GLU A 229 -24.19 28.48 -13.95
N ARG A 230 -24.13 28.59 -12.63
CA ARG A 230 -23.78 27.48 -11.73
C ARG A 230 -24.84 26.38 -11.68
N LEU A 231 -26.14 26.73 -11.82
CA LEU A 231 -27.21 25.74 -11.96
C LEU A 231 -27.08 24.95 -13.27
N ASN A 232 -26.75 25.61 -14.38
CA ASN A 232 -26.47 24.93 -15.66
C ASN A 232 -25.26 23.99 -15.55
N ASN A 233 -24.18 24.43 -14.92
CA ASN A 233 -23.00 23.59 -14.67
C ASN A 233 -23.33 22.36 -13.79
N ALA A 234 -24.16 22.53 -12.76
CA ALA A 234 -24.62 21.43 -11.91
C ALA A 234 -25.51 20.44 -12.69
N LYS A 235 -26.38 20.94 -13.59
CA LYS A 235 -27.20 20.12 -14.49
C LYS A 235 -26.35 19.33 -15.47
N GLU A 236 -25.30 19.92 -16.02
CA GLU A 236 -24.35 19.22 -16.90
C GLU A 236 -23.62 18.11 -16.14
N ALA A 237 -23.13 18.40 -14.91
CA ALA A 237 -22.48 17.41 -14.06
C ALA A 237 -23.40 16.22 -13.76
N TYR A 238 -24.66 16.48 -13.40
CA TYR A 238 -25.67 15.45 -13.21
C TYR A 238 -25.87 14.61 -14.49
N SER A 239 -26.09 15.27 -15.64
CA SER A 239 -26.34 14.59 -16.92
C SER A 239 -25.17 13.67 -17.30
N LYS A 240 -23.93 14.14 -17.12
CA LYS A 240 -22.73 13.34 -17.33
C LYS A 240 -22.65 12.15 -16.39
N PHE A 241 -23.00 12.34 -15.11
CA PHE A 241 -23.00 11.28 -14.11
C PHE A 241 -23.98 10.17 -14.46
N ILE A 242 -25.27 10.50 -14.67
CA ILE A 242 -26.32 9.52 -14.98
C ILE A 242 -26.11 8.85 -16.35
N LYS A 243 -25.59 9.57 -17.36
CA LYS A 243 -25.22 8.97 -18.64
C LYS A 243 -24.10 7.94 -18.50
N THR A 244 -23.15 8.18 -17.59
CA THR A 244 -22.01 7.27 -17.37
C THR A 244 -22.39 6.07 -16.52
N PHE A 245 -23.28 6.26 -15.53
CA PHE A 245 -23.73 5.25 -14.58
C PHE A 245 -25.26 5.26 -14.46
N PRO A 246 -26.02 4.71 -15.44
CA PRO A 246 -27.47 4.76 -15.44
C PRO A 246 -28.12 3.96 -14.31
N GLU A 247 -27.45 2.90 -13.82
CA GLU A 247 -27.93 2.02 -12.74
C GLU A 247 -27.24 2.31 -11.40
N THR A 248 -26.83 3.56 -11.17
CA THR A 248 -26.12 3.96 -9.98
C THR A 248 -26.94 3.80 -8.69
N GLU A 249 -26.31 3.37 -7.59
CA GLU A 249 -26.92 3.38 -6.25
C GLU A 249 -27.29 4.81 -5.77
N PHE A 250 -26.65 5.83 -6.33
CA PHE A 250 -26.92 7.24 -6.04
C PHE A 250 -28.11 7.84 -6.81
N ALA A 251 -28.78 7.07 -7.70
CA ALA A 251 -29.82 7.58 -8.61
C ALA A 251 -30.87 8.42 -7.90
N LYS A 252 -31.46 7.93 -6.80
CA LYS A 252 -32.49 8.65 -6.05
C LYS A 252 -32.02 10.02 -5.56
N LYS A 253 -30.81 10.10 -5.03
CA LYS A 253 -30.25 11.36 -4.52
C LYS A 253 -29.91 12.32 -5.66
N ALA A 254 -29.36 11.79 -6.75
CA ALA A 254 -29.00 12.57 -7.92
C ALA A 254 -30.24 13.15 -8.62
N ASN A 255 -31.29 12.35 -8.77
CA ASN A 255 -32.55 12.81 -9.37
C ASN A 255 -33.23 13.91 -8.53
N ASN A 256 -33.22 13.78 -7.20
CA ASN A 256 -33.72 14.83 -6.31
C ASN A 256 -32.94 16.15 -6.45
N MET A 257 -31.64 16.09 -6.71
CA MET A 257 -30.82 17.29 -7.00
C MET A 257 -31.23 17.90 -8.35
N ALA A 258 -31.41 17.06 -9.39
CA ALA A 258 -31.82 17.52 -10.73
C ALA A 258 -33.18 18.22 -10.70
N GLU A 259 -34.18 17.65 -10.03
CA GLU A 259 -35.49 18.27 -9.86
C GLU A 259 -35.43 19.65 -9.22
N LYS A 260 -34.59 19.81 -8.19
CA LYS A 260 -34.38 21.11 -7.53
C LYS A 260 -33.65 22.10 -8.43
N ILE A 261 -32.64 21.65 -9.20
CA ILE A 261 -31.93 22.48 -10.17
C ILE A 261 -32.91 22.97 -11.22
N ASP A 262 -33.75 22.10 -11.77
CA ASP A 262 -34.73 22.47 -12.81
C ASP A 262 -35.78 23.45 -12.31
N LYS A 263 -36.27 23.28 -11.07
CA LYS A 263 -37.16 24.23 -10.42
C LYS A 263 -36.52 25.62 -10.24
N GLU A 264 -35.27 25.69 -9.81
CA GLU A 264 -34.57 26.95 -9.67
C GLU A 264 -34.32 27.64 -11.02
N LEU A 265 -33.98 26.88 -12.08
CA LEU A 265 -33.78 27.40 -13.44
C LEU A 265 -35.01 28.03 -14.03
N GLN A 266 -36.24 27.55 -13.69
CA GLN A 266 -37.49 28.16 -14.12
C GLN A 266 -37.62 29.64 -13.74
N ASN A 267 -36.97 30.11 -12.67
CA ASN A 267 -36.93 31.48 -12.24
C ASN A 267 -36.14 32.41 -13.17
N TYR A 268 -35.29 31.84 -14.03
CA TYR A 268 -34.40 32.54 -14.98
C TYR A 268 -34.91 32.44 -16.43
N SER A 269 -35.93 31.65 -16.69
CA SER A 269 -36.49 31.39 -18.03
C SER A 269 -37.61 32.38 -18.42
N LYS A 270 -37.78 33.50 -17.67
CA LYS A 270 -38.82 34.50 -17.89
C LYS A 270 -38.29 35.70 -18.64
#